data_f64db1bb050b552939bae09a8f092f02
#
_entry.id   f64db1bb050b552939bae09a8f092f02
#
_cell.length_a   1.000
_cell.length_b   1.000
_cell.length_c   1.000
_cell.angle_alpha   90.00
_cell.angle_beta   90.00
_cell.angle_gamma   90.00
#
_symmetry.space_group_name_H-M   'P 1'
#
loop_
_entity.id
_entity.type
_entity.pdbx_description
1 polymer ?
#
loop_
_entity_poly.entity_id
_entity_poly.type
_entity_poly.pdbx_seq_one_letter_code
_entity_poly.pdbx_strand_id
1 'polypeptide(L)'
;MDTEDLKHKALMCALPAMMLLNSCGTVESGSYQDPKVNSQVIYSEVMKKSMEYEGPARHPVVVIHGLLGSKLVDGKGVNIWGSFSLGEMLSGNKLSRLAHPMAHGVPLAGLHSDVHPHGLLDRSQIRVLGLSFDYEGYNTLVDTLAASGFVPDDRPLPNNKKFYSQFIFYYDWRRDISENAARLKEFIFEKRQYLQAVYYELYGLRNYDVHFDLIGHSMGGLVARYFMRYGGTRLADDGSLPPLNWEGANTVDRVVI
;
A
#
# COMPACT_ATOMS: atom_id res chain seq x y z
N MET A 1 16.54 0.83 -51.73
CA MET A 1 16.53 0.53 -50.29
C MET A 1 16.01 -0.89 -50.20
N ASP A 2 16.92 -1.78 -49.86
CA ASP A 2 16.77 -3.23 -50.12
C ASP A 2 15.84 -3.87 -49.07
N THR A 3 14.92 -4.69 -49.54
CA THR A 3 13.92 -5.40 -48.72
C THR A 3 14.54 -6.40 -47.72
N GLU A 4 15.78 -6.80 -47.95
CA GLU A 4 16.56 -7.68 -47.08
C GLU A 4 17.07 -6.95 -45.83
N ASP A 5 17.46 -5.65 -45.96
CA ASP A 5 17.91 -4.84 -44.79
C ASP A 5 16.77 -4.54 -43.80
N LEU A 6 15.54 -4.46 -44.30
CA LEU A 6 14.35 -4.27 -43.44
C LEU A 6 14.02 -5.53 -42.65
N LYS A 7 14.20 -6.73 -43.20
CA LYS A 7 13.99 -8.01 -42.54
C LYS A 7 15.01 -8.28 -41.44
N HIS A 8 16.28 -7.92 -41.65
CA HIS A 8 17.31 -8.06 -40.62
C HIS A 8 17.12 -7.09 -39.46
N LYS A 9 16.70 -5.86 -39.71
CA LYS A 9 16.40 -4.89 -38.64
C LYS A 9 15.14 -5.29 -37.83
N ALA A 10 14.13 -5.84 -38.48
CA ALA A 10 12.94 -6.36 -37.79
C ALA A 10 13.27 -7.62 -36.94
N LEU A 11 14.18 -8.47 -37.39
CA LEU A 11 14.58 -9.66 -36.65
C LEU A 11 15.46 -9.31 -35.44
N MET A 12 16.31 -8.29 -35.53
CA MET A 12 17.14 -7.84 -34.40
C MET A 12 16.35 -7.12 -33.32
N CYS A 13 15.19 -6.52 -33.61
CA CYS A 13 14.29 -5.93 -32.63
C CYS A 13 13.36 -6.96 -31.97
N ALA A 14 13.11 -8.11 -32.61
CA ALA A 14 12.26 -9.16 -32.07
C ALA A 14 12.97 -10.09 -31.06
N LEU A 15 14.27 -10.28 -31.18
CA LEU A 15 15.05 -11.14 -30.29
C LEU A 15 15.09 -10.70 -28.82
N PRO A 16 15.29 -9.41 -28.46
CA PRO A 16 15.26 -9.01 -27.05
C PRO A 16 13.85 -9.04 -26.44
N ALA A 17 12.79 -8.88 -27.23
CA ALA A 17 11.42 -9.02 -26.74
C ALA A 17 11.05 -10.48 -26.44
N MET A 18 11.62 -11.44 -27.19
CA MET A 18 11.39 -12.87 -26.98
C MET A 18 12.18 -13.42 -25.77
N MET A 19 13.35 -12.85 -25.46
CA MET A 19 14.13 -13.25 -24.26
C MET A 19 13.51 -12.75 -22.94
N LEU A 20 12.73 -11.68 -22.95
CA LEU A 20 12.00 -11.22 -21.76
C LEU A 20 10.76 -12.07 -21.44
N LEU A 21 10.25 -12.83 -22.41
CA LEU A 21 9.11 -13.71 -22.21
C LEU A 21 9.49 -15.12 -21.69
N ASN A 22 10.76 -15.51 -21.76
CA ASN A 22 11.23 -16.81 -21.26
C ASN A 22 11.77 -16.77 -19.82
N SER A 23 11.73 -15.62 -19.15
CA SER A 23 12.15 -15.49 -17.76
C SER A 23 11.04 -15.77 -16.73
N CYS A 24 9.80 -15.92 -17.18
CA CYS A 24 8.74 -16.48 -16.34
C CYS A 24 8.76 -18.00 -16.49
N GLY A 25 9.30 -18.68 -15.50
CA GLY A 25 9.20 -20.15 -15.43
C GLY A 25 7.74 -20.57 -15.67
N THR A 26 7.55 -21.57 -16.52
CA THR A 26 6.28 -22.26 -16.68
C THR A 26 5.89 -22.82 -15.32
N VAL A 27 5.04 -22.11 -14.60
CA VAL A 27 4.25 -22.71 -13.55
C VAL A 27 3.29 -23.64 -14.29
N GLU A 28 3.52 -24.94 -14.19
CA GLU A 28 2.52 -25.93 -14.59
C GLU A 28 1.21 -25.49 -13.93
N SER A 29 0.18 -25.27 -14.74
CA SER A 29 -1.17 -25.05 -14.27
C SER A 29 -1.70 -26.37 -13.70
N GLY A 30 -1.18 -26.78 -12.56
CA GLY A 30 -1.92 -27.65 -11.69
C GLY A 30 -3.22 -26.92 -11.42
N SER A 31 -4.35 -27.50 -11.76
CA SER A 31 -5.65 -27.01 -11.39
C SER A 31 -5.67 -26.88 -9.87
N TYR A 32 -5.34 -25.67 -9.37
CA TYR A 32 -5.59 -25.32 -7.98
C TYR A 32 -7.13 -25.32 -7.86
N GLN A 33 -7.66 -26.46 -7.50
CA GLN A 33 -9.01 -26.51 -6.98
C GLN A 33 -8.91 -25.75 -5.66
N ASP A 34 -9.43 -24.51 -5.70
CA ASP A 34 -9.69 -23.76 -4.49
C ASP A 34 -10.34 -24.74 -3.51
N PRO A 35 -9.68 -25.13 -2.41
CA PRO A 35 -10.35 -25.95 -1.44
C PRO A 35 -11.55 -25.10 -1.07
N LYS A 36 -12.77 -25.59 -1.35
CA LYS A 36 -13.98 -25.02 -0.77
C LYS A 36 -13.71 -25.05 0.73
N VAL A 37 -13.17 -23.95 1.21
CA VAL A 37 -12.98 -23.74 2.64
C VAL A 37 -14.38 -23.78 3.18
N ASN A 38 -14.77 -24.97 3.62
CA ASN A 38 -15.95 -25.15 4.43
C ASN A 38 -15.63 -24.40 5.72
N SER A 39 -15.85 -23.09 5.67
CA SER A 39 -15.38 -22.09 6.62
C SER A 39 -16.25 -22.06 7.87
N GLN A 40 -16.41 -23.19 8.49
CA GLN A 40 -16.57 -23.20 9.93
C GLN A 40 -15.17 -23.34 10.54
N VAL A 41 -14.40 -22.26 10.46
CA VAL A 41 -13.21 -22.13 11.30
C VAL A 41 -13.72 -22.16 12.74
N ILE A 42 -13.56 -23.32 13.40
CA ILE A 42 -13.87 -23.45 14.83
C ILE A 42 -12.77 -22.70 15.57
N TYR A 43 -12.99 -21.41 15.79
CA TYR A 43 -12.10 -20.62 16.63
C TYR A 43 -12.13 -21.19 18.06
N SER A 44 -10.95 -21.39 18.67
CA SER A 44 -10.87 -21.71 20.09
C SER A 44 -11.52 -20.61 20.92
N GLU A 45 -11.98 -20.94 22.13
CA GLU A 45 -12.56 -19.95 23.06
C GLU A 45 -11.60 -18.77 23.32
N VAL A 46 -10.30 -19.03 23.35
CA VAL A 46 -9.26 -18.00 23.49
C VAL A 46 -9.26 -17.05 22.30
N MET A 47 -9.35 -17.58 21.07
CA MET A 47 -9.44 -16.74 19.87
C MET A 47 -10.72 -15.91 19.85
N LYS A 48 -11.87 -16.50 20.17
CA LYS A 48 -13.14 -15.77 20.26
C LYS A 48 -13.06 -14.60 21.23
N LYS A 49 -12.57 -14.84 22.46
CA LYS A 49 -12.35 -13.79 23.44
C LYS A 49 -11.36 -12.72 22.97
N SER A 50 -10.31 -13.14 22.25
CA SER A 50 -9.37 -12.20 21.67
C SER A 50 -10.02 -11.32 20.59
N MET A 51 -10.89 -11.87 19.74
CA MET A 51 -11.61 -11.10 18.71
C MET A 51 -12.62 -10.10 19.32
N GLU A 52 -13.21 -10.44 20.46
CA GLU A 52 -14.16 -9.57 21.19
C GLU A 52 -13.45 -8.49 22.01
N TYR A 53 -12.17 -8.69 22.32
CA TYR A 53 -11.42 -7.76 23.15
C TYR A 53 -11.26 -6.40 22.45
N GLU A 54 -11.67 -5.35 23.14
CA GLU A 54 -11.52 -3.97 22.71
C GLU A 54 -10.81 -3.16 23.80
N GLY A 55 -9.54 -2.90 23.62
CA GLY A 55 -8.76 -2.21 24.65
C GLY A 55 -7.28 -2.04 24.28
N PRO A 56 -6.51 -1.34 25.13
CA PRO A 56 -5.14 -0.92 24.83
C PRO A 56 -4.13 -2.08 24.76
N ALA A 57 -4.44 -3.26 25.30
CA ALA A 57 -3.54 -4.41 25.22
C ALA A 57 -3.50 -5.06 23.82
N ARG A 58 -4.42 -4.72 22.92
CA ARG A 58 -4.32 -5.06 21.50
C ARG A 58 -3.65 -3.93 20.76
N HIS A 59 -2.49 -4.18 20.16
CA HIS A 59 -1.84 -3.19 19.33
C HIS A 59 -2.71 -2.87 18.11
N PRO A 60 -2.93 -1.60 17.79
CA PRO A 60 -3.59 -1.20 16.56
C PRO A 60 -2.75 -1.60 15.35
N VAL A 61 -3.42 -1.91 14.24
CA VAL A 61 -2.75 -2.33 13.02
C VAL A 61 -2.76 -1.22 11.96
N VAL A 62 -1.63 -1.05 11.27
CA VAL A 62 -1.50 -0.18 10.10
C VAL A 62 -1.25 -1.04 8.86
N VAL A 63 -2.16 -0.95 7.89
CA VAL A 63 -2.02 -1.62 6.59
C VAL A 63 -1.35 -0.66 5.61
N ILE A 64 -0.27 -1.11 4.98
CA ILE A 64 0.55 -0.34 4.04
C ILE A 64 0.53 -1.08 2.70
N HIS A 65 -0.17 -0.53 1.71
CA HIS A 65 -0.34 -1.16 0.41
C HIS A 65 0.96 -1.19 -0.41
N GLY A 66 0.99 -1.98 -1.48
CA GLY A 66 2.10 -2.04 -2.42
C GLY A 66 1.99 -1.04 -3.57
N LEU A 67 2.85 -1.24 -4.57
CA LEU A 67 2.77 -0.49 -5.83
C LEU A 67 1.36 -0.59 -6.42
N LEU A 68 0.83 0.52 -6.95
CA LEU A 68 -0.50 0.64 -7.55
C LEU A 68 -1.68 0.45 -6.57
N GLY A 69 -1.45 0.27 -5.27
CA GLY A 69 -2.48 -0.13 -4.30
C GLY A 69 -3.41 0.99 -3.82
N SER A 70 -3.08 2.27 -4.04
CA SER A 70 -3.99 3.40 -3.81
C SER A 70 -4.52 3.97 -5.11
N LYS A 71 -5.75 4.46 -5.10
CA LYS A 71 -6.28 5.37 -6.11
C LYS A 71 -5.49 6.68 -6.03
N LEU A 72 -5.34 7.35 -7.18
CA LEU A 72 -4.70 8.66 -7.26
C LEU A 72 -5.67 9.65 -7.92
N VAL A 73 -5.81 10.80 -7.29
CA VAL A 73 -6.64 11.90 -7.79
C VAL A 73 -5.81 13.18 -7.89
N ASP A 74 -6.22 14.09 -8.76
CA ASP A 74 -5.63 15.42 -8.83
C ASP A 74 -6.25 16.41 -7.83
N GLY A 75 -5.70 17.61 -7.76
CA GLY A 75 -6.21 18.69 -6.90
C GLY A 75 -7.64 19.12 -7.18
N LYS A 76 -8.27 18.65 -8.28
CA LYS A 76 -9.66 18.87 -8.62
C LYS A 76 -10.54 17.63 -8.33
N GLY A 77 -9.97 16.57 -7.77
CA GLY A 77 -10.67 15.31 -7.49
C GLY A 77 -10.87 14.41 -8.72
N VAL A 78 -10.20 14.70 -9.85
CA VAL A 78 -10.27 13.86 -11.04
C VAL A 78 -9.40 12.62 -10.84
N ASN A 79 -9.97 11.44 -11.08
CA ASN A 79 -9.24 10.18 -11.01
C ASN A 79 -8.12 10.13 -12.06
N ILE A 80 -6.88 10.01 -11.59
CA ILE A 80 -5.69 9.77 -12.42
C ILE A 80 -5.38 8.28 -12.48
N TRP A 81 -5.56 7.56 -11.36
CA TRP A 81 -5.41 6.12 -11.23
C TRP A 81 -6.53 5.52 -10.38
N GLY A 82 -7.04 4.34 -10.79
CA GLY A 82 -8.07 3.62 -10.04
C GLY A 82 -9.47 3.68 -10.66
N SER A 83 -9.62 4.35 -11.80
CA SER A 83 -10.81 4.31 -12.67
C SER A 83 -10.38 3.74 -14.03
N PHE A 84 -10.86 2.55 -14.36
CA PHE A 84 -10.40 1.78 -15.53
C PHE A 84 -11.42 1.74 -16.67
N SER A 85 -12.11 2.84 -16.94
CA SER A 85 -12.92 2.93 -18.17
C SER A 85 -11.99 3.07 -19.39
N LEU A 86 -12.24 2.26 -20.44
CA LEU A 86 -11.39 2.24 -21.65
C LEU A 86 -11.23 3.64 -22.30
N GLY A 87 -12.29 4.46 -22.28
CA GLY A 87 -12.27 5.82 -22.82
C GLY A 87 -11.39 6.78 -22.02
N GLU A 88 -11.26 6.56 -20.72
CA GLU A 88 -10.43 7.38 -19.83
C GLU A 88 -8.94 7.01 -19.88
N MET A 89 -8.61 5.73 -20.08
CA MET A 89 -7.21 5.29 -20.22
C MET A 89 -6.56 5.78 -21.51
N LEU A 90 -7.36 5.98 -22.58
CA LEU A 90 -6.86 6.44 -23.89
C LEU A 90 -6.74 7.97 -23.99
N SER A 91 -7.19 8.72 -22.99
CA SER A 91 -6.96 10.16 -22.97
C SER A 91 -5.49 10.42 -22.62
N GLY A 92 -4.69 10.81 -23.62
CA GLY A 92 -3.24 10.99 -23.51
C GLY A 92 -2.76 11.90 -22.36
N ASN A 93 -3.65 12.74 -21.81
CA ASN A 93 -3.39 13.57 -20.66
C ASN A 93 -3.33 12.80 -19.32
N LYS A 94 -4.00 11.66 -19.17
CA LYS A 94 -3.98 10.90 -17.91
C LYS A 94 -2.68 10.11 -17.75
N LEU A 95 -2.17 9.49 -18.82
CA LEU A 95 -0.91 8.74 -18.79
C LEU A 95 0.29 9.64 -18.48
N SER A 96 0.33 10.86 -19.04
CA SER A 96 1.39 11.81 -18.73
C SER A 96 1.36 12.29 -17.28
N ARG A 97 0.18 12.40 -16.68
CA ARG A 97 -0.01 12.77 -15.26
C ARG A 97 0.24 11.61 -14.30
N LEU A 98 0.16 10.37 -14.78
CA LEU A 98 0.53 9.19 -14.01
C LEU A 98 2.05 9.04 -13.88
N ALA A 99 2.80 9.59 -14.82
CA ALA A 99 4.25 9.63 -14.70
C ALA A 99 4.66 10.51 -13.52
N HIS A 100 5.64 10.02 -12.75
CA HIS A 100 6.23 10.83 -11.69
C HIS A 100 6.99 12.02 -12.34
N PRO A 101 6.84 13.24 -11.82
CA PRO A 101 7.62 14.40 -12.32
C PRO A 101 9.09 14.23 -11.92
N MET A 102 9.85 13.48 -12.73
CA MET A 102 11.28 13.33 -12.55
C MET A 102 12.02 14.30 -13.48
N ALA A 103 12.94 15.06 -12.92
CA ALA A 103 13.79 15.95 -13.68
C ALA A 103 15.24 15.79 -13.23
N HIS A 104 16.17 15.67 -14.20
CA HIS A 104 17.58 15.53 -13.90
C HIS A 104 18.09 16.74 -13.10
N GLY A 105 18.79 16.45 -11.99
CA GLY A 105 19.35 17.49 -11.12
C GLY A 105 18.33 18.23 -10.23
N VAL A 106 17.07 17.81 -10.23
CA VAL A 106 16.07 18.35 -9.30
C VAL A 106 15.96 17.46 -8.07
N PRO A 107 16.21 17.99 -6.85
CA PRO A 107 16.04 17.25 -5.61
C PRO A 107 14.63 16.72 -5.44
N LEU A 108 14.46 15.62 -4.70
CA LEU A 108 13.14 15.04 -4.41
C LEU A 108 12.15 16.07 -3.84
N ALA A 109 12.61 16.95 -2.98
CA ALA A 109 11.80 18.02 -2.40
C ALA A 109 11.27 19.04 -3.42
N GLY A 110 11.97 19.19 -4.56
CA GLY A 110 11.58 20.07 -5.67
C GLY A 110 10.62 19.42 -6.67
N LEU A 111 10.36 18.11 -6.55
CA LEU A 111 9.45 17.39 -7.45
C LEU A 111 8.00 17.57 -6.99
N HIS A 112 7.29 18.50 -7.59
CA HIS A 112 5.91 18.79 -7.28
C HIS A 112 4.93 18.02 -8.17
N SER A 113 3.84 17.57 -7.58
CA SER A 113 2.71 16.96 -8.29
C SER A 113 1.42 17.39 -7.59
N ASP A 114 0.40 17.72 -8.37
CA ASP A 114 -0.95 17.99 -7.88
C ASP A 114 -1.76 16.70 -7.62
N VAL A 115 -1.14 15.55 -7.85
CA VAL A 115 -1.77 14.23 -7.68
C VAL A 115 -1.46 13.69 -6.29
N HIS A 116 -2.50 13.19 -5.62
CA HIS A 116 -2.41 12.66 -4.26
C HIS A 116 -3.22 11.35 -4.11
N PRO A 117 -2.89 10.50 -3.13
CA PRO A 117 -3.59 9.25 -2.89
C PRO A 117 -5.02 9.50 -2.36
N HIS A 118 -5.96 8.65 -2.77
CA HIS A 118 -7.36 8.74 -2.38
C HIS A 118 -7.99 7.34 -2.22
N GLY A 119 -7.82 6.74 -1.05
CA GLY A 119 -8.36 5.41 -0.75
C GLY A 119 -7.60 4.25 -1.38
N LEU A 120 -7.94 3.04 -0.97
CA LEU A 120 -7.43 1.81 -1.57
C LEU A 120 -7.99 1.61 -2.98
N LEU A 121 -7.20 0.93 -3.80
CA LEU A 121 -7.71 0.41 -5.05
C LEU A 121 -8.66 -0.76 -4.74
N ASP A 122 -9.92 -0.62 -5.14
CA ASP A 122 -10.91 -1.67 -5.00
C ASP A 122 -10.62 -2.83 -5.96
N ARG A 123 -11.34 -3.95 -5.79
CA ARG A 123 -11.32 -5.05 -6.74
C ARG A 123 -11.56 -4.51 -8.15
N SER A 124 -10.57 -4.67 -9.02
CA SER A 124 -10.61 -4.15 -10.39
C SER A 124 -10.17 -5.23 -11.36
N GLN A 125 -10.94 -5.40 -12.42
CA GLN A 125 -10.43 -6.08 -13.60
C GLN A 125 -9.60 -5.09 -14.41
N ILE A 126 -8.28 -5.22 -14.35
CA ILE A 126 -7.38 -4.42 -15.17
C ILE A 126 -7.24 -5.12 -16.51
N ARG A 127 -7.82 -4.53 -17.56
CA ARG A 127 -7.62 -4.99 -18.95
C ARG A 127 -6.54 -4.17 -19.61
N VAL A 128 -5.37 -4.77 -19.84
CA VAL A 128 -4.28 -4.15 -20.59
C VAL A 128 -3.97 -5.01 -21.80
N LEU A 129 -4.04 -4.43 -23.00
CA LEU A 129 -3.72 -5.10 -24.28
C LEU A 129 -4.47 -6.42 -24.50
N GLY A 130 -5.74 -6.52 -24.06
CA GLY A 130 -6.55 -7.73 -24.22
C GLY A 130 -6.35 -8.79 -23.15
N LEU A 131 -5.41 -8.61 -22.23
CA LEU A 131 -5.21 -9.45 -21.06
C LEU A 131 -6.03 -8.91 -19.89
N SER A 132 -6.78 -9.78 -19.24
CA SER A 132 -7.52 -9.45 -18.01
C SER A 132 -6.69 -9.89 -16.81
N PHE A 133 -6.39 -8.95 -15.92
CA PHE A 133 -5.79 -9.24 -14.62
C PHE A 133 -6.87 -8.99 -13.57
N ASP A 134 -7.27 -10.04 -12.87
CA ASP A 134 -8.13 -9.90 -11.71
C ASP A 134 -7.27 -9.44 -10.53
N TYR A 135 -7.41 -8.18 -10.14
CA TYR A 135 -6.81 -7.64 -8.94
C TYR A 135 -7.82 -7.78 -7.80
N GLU A 136 -7.59 -8.73 -6.91
CA GLU A 136 -8.29 -8.77 -5.63
C GLU A 136 -7.67 -7.72 -4.71
N GLY A 137 -8.34 -6.56 -4.62
CA GLY A 137 -7.86 -5.43 -3.85
C GLY A 137 -7.62 -5.76 -2.38
N TYR A 138 -7.03 -4.83 -1.66
CA TYR A 138 -6.75 -4.95 -0.21
C TYR A 138 -7.99 -5.12 0.66
N ASN A 139 -9.20 -5.01 0.09
CA ASN A 139 -10.46 -5.16 0.83
C ASN A 139 -10.55 -6.51 1.55
N THR A 140 -10.10 -7.61 0.92
CA THR A 140 -10.08 -8.92 1.57
C THR A 140 -9.18 -8.92 2.82
N LEU A 141 -8.02 -8.28 2.78
CA LEU A 141 -7.14 -8.16 3.94
C LEU A 141 -7.80 -7.29 5.02
N VAL A 142 -8.34 -6.14 4.64
CA VAL A 142 -9.04 -5.21 5.56
C VAL A 142 -10.22 -5.92 6.24
N ASP A 143 -11.05 -6.64 5.48
CA ASP A 143 -12.21 -7.36 6.00
C ASP A 143 -11.80 -8.57 6.86
N THR A 144 -10.70 -9.26 6.53
CA THR A 144 -10.16 -10.34 7.36
C THR A 144 -9.69 -9.83 8.72
N LEU A 145 -9.01 -8.70 8.74
CA LEU A 145 -8.60 -8.06 9.98
C LEU A 145 -9.83 -7.58 10.78
N ALA A 146 -10.84 -7.02 10.10
CA ALA A 146 -12.09 -6.62 10.74
C ALA A 146 -12.83 -7.83 11.36
N ALA A 147 -12.91 -8.95 10.64
CA ALA A 147 -13.45 -10.21 11.16
C ALA A 147 -12.66 -10.74 12.37
N SER A 148 -11.37 -10.41 12.46
CA SER A 148 -10.51 -10.73 13.60
C SER A 148 -10.65 -9.76 14.78
N GLY A 149 -11.58 -8.81 14.70
CA GLY A 149 -11.93 -7.89 15.80
C GLY A 149 -11.24 -6.53 15.74
N PHE A 150 -10.49 -6.21 14.68
CA PHE A 150 -10.01 -4.85 14.43
C PHE A 150 -11.14 -3.97 13.86
N VAL A 151 -11.05 -2.67 14.05
CA VAL A 151 -12.06 -1.72 13.58
C VAL A 151 -11.42 -0.77 12.56
N PRO A 152 -11.73 -0.93 11.26
CA PRO A 152 -11.11 -0.14 10.20
C PRO A 152 -11.62 1.30 10.17
N ASP A 153 -10.71 2.25 9.87
CA ASP A 153 -11.00 3.70 9.79
C ASP A 153 -11.43 4.18 8.39
N ASP A 154 -11.54 3.27 7.42
CA ASP A 154 -12.02 3.56 6.06
C ASP A 154 -13.55 3.61 5.93
N ARG A 155 -14.26 3.32 7.01
CA ARG A 155 -15.72 3.26 7.08
C ARG A 155 -16.23 3.81 8.43
N PRO A 156 -17.52 4.17 8.54
CA PRO A 156 -18.09 4.66 9.79
C PRO A 156 -17.89 3.71 10.96
N LEU A 157 -17.60 4.27 12.14
CA LEU A 157 -17.46 3.49 13.36
C LEU A 157 -18.76 2.75 13.68
N PRO A 158 -18.75 1.40 13.81
CA PRO A 158 -19.93 0.64 14.18
C PRO A 158 -20.45 1.03 15.56
N ASN A 159 -21.77 1.06 15.75
CA ASN A 159 -22.43 1.47 17.03
C ASN A 159 -22.00 0.63 18.23
N ASN A 160 -21.58 -0.62 18.01
CA ASN A 160 -21.11 -1.55 19.06
C ASN A 160 -19.59 -1.47 19.28
N LYS A 161 -18.89 -0.54 18.62
CA LYS A 161 -17.45 -0.31 18.77
C LYS A 161 -17.17 1.07 19.34
N LYS A 162 -16.07 1.18 20.09
CA LYS A 162 -15.72 2.41 20.81
C LYS A 162 -14.70 3.26 20.09
N PHE A 163 -13.83 2.64 19.30
CA PHE A 163 -12.77 3.34 18.57
C PHE A 163 -12.24 2.52 17.38
N TYR A 164 -11.54 3.19 16.49
CA TYR A 164 -10.82 2.57 15.38
C TYR A 164 -9.51 1.95 15.88
N SER A 165 -9.18 0.76 15.39
CA SER A 165 -7.95 0.03 15.72
C SER A 165 -7.24 -0.56 14.51
N GLN A 166 -7.77 -0.31 13.31
CA GLN A 166 -7.18 -0.65 12.03
C GLN A 166 -7.14 0.60 11.16
N PHE A 167 -5.93 0.97 10.75
CA PHE A 167 -5.67 2.17 9.99
C PHE A 167 -5.07 1.82 8.65
N ILE A 168 -5.46 2.53 7.59
CA ILE A 168 -4.97 2.27 6.25
C ILE A 168 -4.14 3.45 5.80
N PHE A 169 -2.85 3.21 5.60
CA PHE A 169 -1.94 4.25 5.13
C PHE A 169 -1.99 4.32 3.60
N TYR A 170 -2.68 5.35 3.09
CA TYR A 170 -2.71 5.69 1.68
C TYR A 170 -1.51 6.55 1.34
N TYR A 171 -0.73 6.16 0.30
CA TYR A 171 0.42 6.94 -0.15
C TYR A 171 0.53 6.96 -1.67
N ASP A 172 1.20 7.97 -2.18
CA ASP A 172 1.51 8.07 -3.61
C ASP A 172 2.66 7.12 -3.95
N TRP A 173 2.30 5.95 -4.47
CA TRP A 173 3.24 4.88 -4.82
C TRP A 173 4.21 5.26 -5.95
N ARG A 174 4.01 6.39 -6.62
CA ARG A 174 4.94 6.93 -7.63
C ARG A 174 6.12 7.66 -6.99
N ARG A 175 5.99 8.10 -5.73
CA ARG A 175 7.00 8.87 -5.02
C ARG A 175 8.03 7.98 -4.34
N ASP A 176 9.18 8.59 -4.02
CA ASP A 176 10.27 7.91 -3.35
C ASP A 176 9.85 7.26 -2.02
N ILE A 177 10.49 6.13 -1.70
CA ILE A 177 10.22 5.38 -0.47
C ILE A 177 10.50 6.24 0.77
N SER A 178 11.57 7.05 0.75
CA SER A 178 11.92 7.91 1.88
C SER A 178 10.90 9.02 2.12
N GLU A 179 10.30 9.55 1.06
CA GLU A 179 9.21 10.53 1.17
C GLU A 179 7.94 9.89 1.75
N ASN A 180 7.61 8.67 1.29
CA ASN A 180 6.47 7.95 1.81
C ASN A 180 6.69 7.47 3.25
N ALA A 181 7.92 7.16 3.65
CA ALA A 181 8.26 6.87 5.04
C ALA A 181 8.11 8.11 5.95
N ALA A 182 8.47 9.30 5.46
CA ALA A 182 8.23 10.55 6.19
C ALA A 182 6.72 10.80 6.41
N ARG A 183 5.89 10.53 5.39
CA ARG A 183 4.42 10.62 5.51
C ARG A 183 3.86 9.55 6.45
N LEU A 184 4.42 8.33 6.43
CA LEU A 184 4.04 7.27 7.36
C LEU A 184 4.33 7.67 8.81
N LYS A 185 5.44 8.35 9.08
CA LYS A 185 5.74 8.91 10.41
C LYS A 185 4.66 9.87 10.88
N GLU A 186 4.26 10.82 10.03
CA GLU A 186 3.19 11.80 10.32
C GLU A 186 1.87 11.08 10.59
N PHE A 187 1.52 10.10 9.76
CA PHE A 187 0.32 9.29 9.91
C PHE A 187 0.30 8.51 11.23
N ILE A 188 1.38 7.82 11.57
CA ILE A 188 1.50 7.06 12.83
C ILE A 188 1.39 8.00 14.03
N PHE A 189 2.00 9.19 13.96
CA PHE A 189 1.90 10.18 15.02
C PHE A 189 0.45 10.66 15.22
N GLU A 190 -0.28 10.94 14.14
CA GLU A 190 -1.70 11.31 14.19
C GLU A 190 -2.55 10.20 14.83
N LYS A 191 -2.38 8.95 14.38
CA LYS A 191 -3.14 7.82 14.91
C LYS A 191 -2.78 7.52 16.37
N ARG A 192 -1.53 7.73 16.77
CA ARG A 192 -1.09 7.63 18.15
C ARG A 192 -1.78 8.66 19.04
N GLN A 193 -1.85 9.91 18.61
CA GLN A 193 -2.56 10.97 19.36
C GLN A 193 -4.05 10.65 19.50
N TYR A 194 -4.69 10.19 18.42
CA TYR A 194 -6.08 9.75 18.45
C TYR A 194 -6.30 8.66 19.51
N LEU A 195 -5.49 7.60 19.48
CA LEU A 195 -5.63 6.49 20.43
C LEU A 195 -5.29 6.88 21.86
N GLN A 196 -4.32 7.76 22.09
CA GLN A 196 -4.00 8.28 23.41
C GLN A 196 -5.18 9.06 24.02
N ALA A 197 -5.85 9.88 23.21
CA ALA A 197 -7.06 10.60 23.64
C ALA A 197 -8.20 9.63 23.99
N VAL A 198 -8.46 8.66 23.14
CA VAL A 198 -9.46 7.61 23.35
C VAL A 198 -9.16 6.77 24.59
N TYR A 199 -7.93 6.34 24.77
CA TYR A 199 -7.55 5.52 25.93
C TYR A 199 -7.59 6.30 27.24
N TYR A 200 -7.32 7.60 27.19
CA TYR A 200 -7.53 8.46 28.33
C TYR A 200 -9.02 8.58 28.69
N GLU A 201 -9.87 8.81 27.70
CA GLU A 201 -11.32 8.97 27.89
C GLU A 201 -11.98 7.68 28.40
N LEU A 202 -11.67 6.53 27.77
CA LEU A 202 -12.35 5.27 28.06
C LEU A 202 -11.77 4.50 29.25
N TYR A 203 -10.46 4.65 29.50
CA TYR A 203 -9.74 3.82 30.48
C TYR A 203 -8.95 4.63 31.52
N GLY A 204 -8.94 5.95 31.43
CA GLY A 204 -8.17 6.83 32.33
C GLY A 204 -6.65 6.76 32.14
N LEU A 205 -6.16 6.18 31.03
CA LEU A 205 -4.75 5.96 30.76
C LEU A 205 -4.10 7.24 30.22
N ARG A 206 -3.33 7.93 31.07
CA ARG A 206 -2.58 9.12 30.66
C ARG A 206 -1.25 8.75 30.00
N ASN A 207 -0.95 9.37 28.87
CA ASN A 207 0.32 9.20 28.14
C ASN A 207 0.64 7.72 27.82
N TYR A 208 -0.40 6.94 27.49
CA TYR A 208 -0.22 5.55 27.14
C TYR A 208 0.72 5.42 25.94
N ASP A 209 1.70 4.53 26.04
CA ASP A 209 2.67 4.28 24.98
C ASP A 209 2.08 3.35 23.93
N VAL A 210 1.45 3.94 22.92
CA VAL A 210 0.80 3.20 21.83
C VAL A 210 1.86 2.71 20.86
N HIS A 211 1.92 1.40 20.68
CA HIS A 211 2.71 0.73 19.64
C HIS A 211 1.77 0.16 18.57
N PHE A 212 2.25 0.07 17.33
CA PHE A 212 1.49 -0.39 16.18
C PHE A 212 2.06 -1.71 15.64
N ASP A 213 1.17 -2.56 15.14
CA ASP A 213 1.56 -3.66 14.26
C ASP A 213 1.47 -3.16 12.81
N LEU A 214 2.52 -3.34 12.01
CA LEU A 214 2.54 -2.94 10.60
C LEU A 214 2.36 -4.15 9.70
N ILE A 215 1.46 -4.04 8.72
CA ILE A 215 1.31 -5.03 7.64
C ILE A 215 1.63 -4.34 6.33
N GLY A 216 2.81 -4.64 5.78
CA GLY A 216 3.31 -4.06 4.54
C GLY A 216 3.29 -5.05 3.40
N HIS A 217 2.55 -4.79 2.34
CA HIS A 217 2.59 -5.61 1.13
C HIS A 217 3.57 -5.03 0.10
N SER A 218 4.48 -5.87 -0.45
CA SER A 218 5.37 -5.48 -1.54
C SER A 218 6.13 -4.17 -1.23
N MET A 219 5.97 -3.11 -2.04
CA MET A 219 6.55 -1.78 -1.82
C MET A 219 6.20 -1.19 -0.44
N GLY A 220 5.01 -1.49 0.11
CA GLY A 220 4.62 -1.08 1.47
C GLY A 220 5.54 -1.64 2.55
N GLY A 221 6.08 -2.85 2.35
CA GLY A 221 7.11 -3.42 3.22
C GLY A 221 8.43 -2.64 3.16
N LEU A 222 8.79 -2.11 1.98
CA LEU A 222 9.98 -1.25 1.83
C LEU A 222 9.79 0.08 2.57
N VAL A 223 8.60 0.69 2.45
CA VAL A 223 8.25 1.92 3.18
C VAL A 223 8.30 1.70 4.69
N ALA A 224 7.68 0.62 5.18
CA ALA A 224 7.72 0.25 6.60
C ALA A 224 9.16 0.05 7.11
N ARG A 225 9.97 -0.69 6.34
CA ARG A 225 11.37 -0.97 6.69
C ARG A 225 12.23 0.30 6.71
N TYR A 226 12.04 1.20 5.75
CA TYR A 226 12.73 2.48 5.72
C TYR A 226 12.33 3.33 6.95
N PHE A 227 11.02 3.45 7.20
CA PHE A 227 10.49 4.16 8.37
C PHE A 227 11.09 3.65 9.68
N MET A 228 11.11 2.34 9.91
CA MET A 228 11.67 1.78 11.15
C MET A 228 13.13 2.16 11.35
N ARG A 229 13.94 2.19 10.30
CA ARG A 229 15.40 2.43 10.38
C ARG A 229 15.77 3.90 10.45
N TYR A 230 15.03 4.76 9.73
CA TYR A 230 15.39 6.16 9.49
C TYR A 230 14.30 7.14 9.93
N GLY A 231 13.19 6.65 10.49
CA GLY A 231 12.04 7.48 10.86
C GLY A 231 11.49 8.24 9.64
N GLY A 232 11.30 9.54 9.80
CA GLY A 232 10.85 10.43 8.73
C GLY A 232 11.98 11.13 7.98
N THR A 233 13.24 10.73 8.16
CA THR A 233 14.37 11.38 7.49
C THR A 233 14.40 10.97 6.01
N ARG A 234 14.38 11.95 5.11
CA ARG A 234 14.44 11.70 3.66
C ARG A 234 15.87 11.43 3.21
N LEU A 235 16.03 10.85 2.03
CA LEU A 235 17.34 10.77 1.38
C LEU A 235 17.91 12.18 1.17
N ALA A 236 19.23 12.29 1.28
CA ALA A 236 19.95 13.48 0.85
C ALA A 236 19.91 13.63 -0.68
N ASP A 237 20.18 14.85 -1.19
CA ASP A 237 20.11 15.15 -2.62
C ASP A 237 21.14 14.35 -3.44
N ASP A 238 22.23 13.91 -2.82
CA ASP A 238 23.24 13.03 -3.41
C ASP A 238 22.85 11.54 -3.41
N GLY A 239 21.65 11.21 -2.87
CA GLY A 239 21.13 9.85 -2.74
C GLY A 239 21.72 9.05 -1.58
N SER A 240 22.54 9.66 -0.72
CA SER A 240 23.11 8.99 0.44
C SER A 240 22.04 8.68 1.49
N LEU A 241 22.16 7.52 2.13
CA LEU A 241 21.27 7.13 3.23
C LEU A 241 21.58 7.97 4.48
N PRO A 242 20.55 8.42 5.19
CA PRO A 242 20.74 9.08 6.49
C PRO A 242 21.30 8.09 7.52
N PRO A 243 21.88 8.60 8.61
CA PRO A 243 22.27 7.75 9.75
C PRO A 243 21.09 6.94 10.29
N LEU A 244 21.36 5.71 10.71
CA LEU A 244 20.36 4.88 11.40
C LEU A 244 19.99 5.55 12.73
N ASN A 245 18.71 5.79 12.94
CA ASN A 245 18.19 6.38 14.18
C ASN A 245 17.17 5.50 14.91
N TRP A 246 16.62 4.48 14.22
CA TRP A 246 15.60 3.55 14.73
C TRP A 246 14.35 4.22 15.30
N GLU A 247 14.12 5.48 14.97
CA GLU A 247 13.00 6.28 15.49
C GLU A 247 11.66 5.60 15.21
N GLY A 248 11.46 5.10 14.00
CA GLY A 248 10.23 4.42 13.63
C GLY A 248 10.03 3.11 14.42
N ALA A 249 11.10 2.36 14.66
CA ALA A 249 11.03 1.10 15.41
C ALA A 249 10.54 1.29 16.85
N ASN A 250 10.77 2.46 17.45
CA ASN A 250 10.28 2.75 18.81
C ASN A 250 8.75 2.88 18.91
N THR A 251 8.05 2.91 17.79
CA THR A 251 6.57 3.02 17.73
C THR A 251 5.91 1.76 17.18
N VAL A 252 6.69 0.73 16.87
CA VAL A 252 6.24 -0.50 16.21
C VAL A 252 6.54 -1.71 17.10
N ASP A 253 5.55 -2.59 17.30
CA ASP A 253 5.73 -3.85 18.01
C ASP A 253 6.06 -4.98 17.03
N ARG A 254 5.29 -5.10 15.95
CA ARG A 254 5.45 -6.17 14.95
C ARG A 254 5.40 -5.63 13.54
N VAL A 255 6.09 -6.33 12.64
CA VAL A 255 6.01 -6.07 11.20
C VAL A 255 5.82 -7.38 10.46
N VAL A 256 4.81 -7.41 9.59
CA VAL A 256 4.56 -8.48 8.63
C VAL A 256 4.78 -7.90 7.23
N ILE A 257 5.63 -8.54 6.42
CA ILE A 257 5.99 -8.13 5.05
C ILE A 257 5.77 -9.29 4.11
#